data_d737376e2fda4fc1b12869728a97fc13
#
_entry.id   d737376e2fda4fc1b12869728a97fc13
#
_cell.length_a   1.000
_cell.length_b   1.000
_cell.length_c   1.000
_cell.angle_alpha   90.00
_cell.angle_beta   90.00
_cell.angle_gamma   90.00
#
_symmetry.space_group_name_H-M   'P 1'
#
loop_
_entity.id
_entity.type
_entity.pdbx_description
1 polymer ?
#
loop_
_entity_poly.entity_id
_entity_poly.type
_entity_poly.pdbx_seq_one_letter_code
_entity_poly.pdbx_strand_id
1 'polypeptide(L)'
;MLGVLYDIHGNIPALERVLEDAGELDVDRWLLGGDYGTPSPWPDETLVRLKELPNATWIRGNGERWLREPPLDRPEVMETYEVFRGSYDDELVDWLYGLATQAELDGNLYVHGSPLSDVESFHPERTDDDERLLAGVHDRTVVFGHSHQQFRRPGPSGTDLVNPGSVGMPLDGDTRAAWATWDGDFELRRTEYDVARAVAGYRSMGGDFGEFAAHRIERGSD
;
A
#
# COMPACT_ATOMS: atom_id res chain seq x y z
N MET A 1 11.03 14.55 9.13
CA MET A 1 10.62 14.14 7.75
C MET A 1 9.50 13.10 7.84
N LEU A 2 8.51 13.11 6.93
CA LEU A 2 7.44 12.10 6.86
C LEU A 2 7.84 10.98 5.89
N GLY A 3 7.84 9.72 6.34
CA GLY A 3 7.90 8.54 5.48
C GLY A 3 6.49 8.13 5.07
N VAL A 4 6.31 7.74 3.80
CA VAL A 4 5.00 7.40 3.21
C VAL A 4 5.07 6.02 2.59
N LEU A 5 4.37 5.06 3.18
CA LEU A 5 4.36 3.65 2.79
C LEU A 5 2.95 3.20 2.39
N TYR A 6 2.84 2.55 1.25
CA TYR A 6 1.60 1.95 0.73
C TYR A 6 1.84 0.51 0.31
N ASP A 7 0.80 -0.31 0.33
CA ASP A 7 0.76 -1.63 -0.31
C ASP A 7 1.95 -2.52 0.09
N ILE A 8 2.12 -2.71 1.41
CA ILE A 8 3.25 -3.46 1.97
C ILE A 8 3.05 -4.96 1.74
N HIS A 9 1.78 -5.41 1.74
CA HIS A 9 1.37 -6.78 1.48
C HIS A 9 2.19 -7.84 2.26
N GLY A 10 2.66 -7.49 3.46
CA GLY A 10 3.41 -8.42 4.30
C GLY A 10 4.79 -8.82 3.76
N ASN A 11 5.37 -8.05 2.84
CA ASN A 11 6.72 -8.28 2.34
C ASN A 11 7.77 -7.75 3.34
N ILE A 12 8.04 -8.54 4.38
CA ILE A 12 9.02 -8.20 5.42
C ILE A 12 10.41 -7.91 4.84
N PRO A 13 10.96 -8.71 3.88
CA PRO A 13 12.25 -8.37 3.29
C PRO A 13 12.31 -6.96 2.67
N ALA A 14 11.23 -6.52 2.03
CA ALA A 14 11.14 -5.18 1.46
C ALA A 14 10.97 -4.11 2.55
N LEU A 15 10.04 -4.32 3.48
CA LEU A 15 9.78 -3.38 4.57
C LEU A 15 11.02 -3.11 5.42
N GLU A 16 11.74 -4.14 5.85
CA GLU A 16 12.95 -3.99 6.66
C GLU A 16 14.00 -3.12 5.97
N ARG A 17 14.23 -3.33 4.66
CA ARG A 17 15.17 -2.52 3.90
C ARG A 17 14.71 -1.08 3.72
N VAL A 18 13.43 -0.85 3.48
CA VAL A 18 12.87 0.52 3.41
C VAL A 18 13.04 1.25 4.75
N LEU A 19 12.80 0.56 5.87
CA LEU A 19 12.96 1.16 7.19
C LEU A 19 14.43 1.45 7.54
N GLU A 20 15.39 0.63 7.07
CA GLU A 20 16.82 0.91 7.19
C GLU A 20 17.21 2.18 6.40
N ASP A 21 16.82 2.27 5.11
CA ASP A 21 17.09 3.44 4.28
C ASP A 21 16.43 4.71 4.85
N ALA A 22 15.20 4.60 5.38
CA ALA A 22 14.51 5.70 6.02
C ALA A 22 15.20 6.18 7.31
N GLY A 23 15.84 5.27 8.05
CA GLY A 23 16.64 5.61 9.23
C GLY A 23 17.87 6.47 8.91
N GLU A 24 18.42 6.35 7.70
CA GLU A 24 19.51 7.19 7.20
C GLU A 24 19.05 8.61 6.81
N LEU A 25 17.75 8.83 6.69
CA LEU A 25 17.13 10.08 6.21
C LEU A 25 16.43 10.87 7.33
N ASP A 26 16.58 10.48 8.60
CA ASP A 26 15.93 11.12 9.75
C ASP A 26 14.38 11.14 9.62
N VAL A 27 13.77 10.07 9.11
CA VAL A 27 12.32 9.90 9.08
C VAL A 27 11.82 9.70 10.52
N ASP A 28 10.95 10.56 11.01
CA ASP A 28 10.49 10.63 12.41
C ASP A 28 8.96 10.51 12.58
N ARG A 29 8.22 10.49 11.47
CA ARG A 29 6.77 10.26 11.39
C ARG A 29 6.44 9.48 10.13
N TRP A 30 5.29 8.79 10.18
CA TRP A 30 4.90 7.89 9.11
C TRP A 30 3.45 8.08 8.69
N LEU A 31 3.20 8.00 7.40
CA LEU A 31 1.91 7.68 6.85
C LEU A 31 1.94 6.23 6.34
N LEU A 32 1.00 5.45 6.79
CA LEU A 32 0.77 4.06 6.41
C LEU A 32 -0.54 3.98 5.64
N GLY A 33 -0.43 3.70 4.33
CA GLY A 33 -1.46 3.94 3.33
C GLY A 33 -2.41 2.77 3.03
N GLY A 34 -2.41 1.72 3.87
CA GLY A 34 -3.26 0.54 3.68
C GLY A 34 -2.57 -0.64 3.01
N ASP A 35 -3.26 -1.78 2.99
CA ASP A 35 -2.82 -3.07 2.46
C ASP A 35 -1.51 -3.55 3.12
N TYR A 36 -1.59 -3.72 4.47
CA TYR A 36 -0.42 -3.96 5.30
C TYR A 36 0.09 -5.38 5.27
N GLY A 37 -0.73 -6.34 5.69
CA GLY A 37 -0.26 -7.66 6.09
C GLY A 37 -0.86 -8.84 5.34
N THR A 38 -2.05 -8.72 4.77
CA THR A 38 -2.76 -9.84 4.17
C THR A 38 -3.17 -9.61 2.72
N PRO A 39 -3.19 -10.67 1.93
CA PRO A 39 -2.63 -12.00 2.16
C PRO A 39 -1.12 -12.04 1.95
N SER A 40 -0.36 -12.65 2.86
CA SER A 40 1.12 -12.71 2.76
C SER A 40 1.72 -13.83 3.61
N PRO A 41 3.02 -14.14 3.42
CA PRO A 41 3.71 -15.12 4.27
C PRO A 41 4.09 -14.61 5.67
N TRP A 42 4.09 -13.28 5.91
CA TRP A 42 4.53 -12.67 7.18
C TRP A 42 3.56 -11.59 7.68
N PRO A 43 2.26 -11.92 7.85
CA PRO A 43 1.25 -10.91 8.18
C PRO A 43 1.44 -10.33 9.58
N ASP A 44 1.73 -11.18 10.57
CA ASP A 44 1.88 -10.78 11.97
C ASP A 44 3.17 -9.98 12.18
N GLU A 45 4.29 -10.47 11.63
CA GLU A 45 5.59 -9.81 11.70
C GLU A 45 5.52 -8.40 11.09
N THR A 46 4.80 -8.27 9.98
CA THR A 46 4.62 -6.96 9.32
C THR A 46 3.85 -6.00 10.22
N LEU A 47 2.72 -6.43 10.78
CA LEU A 47 1.93 -5.60 11.68
C LEU A 47 2.69 -5.22 12.96
N VAL A 48 3.43 -6.17 13.54
CA VAL A 48 4.29 -5.89 14.69
C VAL A 48 5.32 -4.82 14.34
N ARG A 49 6.00 -4.98 13.20
CA ARG A 49 7.03 -4.05 12.76
C ARG A 49 6.50 -2.65 12.49
N LEU A 50 5.31 -2.55 11.87
CA LEU A 50 4.67 -1.26 11.60
C LEU A 50 4.17 -0.57 12.88
N LYS A 51 3.68 -1.32 13.87
CA LYS A 51 3.25 -0.78 15.18
C LYS A 51 4.39 -0.18 16.00
N GLU A 52 5.64 -0.56 15.72
CA GLU A 52 6.82 0.01 16.37
C GLU A 52 7.22 1.38 15.80
N LEU A 53 6.67 1.78 14.65
CA LEU A 53 7.02 3.05 14.01
C LEU A 53 6.49 4.25 14.81
N PRO A 54 7.34 5.24 15.11
CA PRO A 54 6.92 6.40 15.87
C PRO A 54 5.98 7.31 15.06
N ASN A 55 5.02 7.91 15.73
CA ASN A 55 4.12 8.92 15.14
C ASN A 55 3.46 8.47 13.83
N ALA A 56 3.03 7.19 13.76
CA ALA A 56 2.40 6.62 12.59
C ALA A 56 0.92 7.00 12.50
N THR A 57 0.53 7.55 11.34
CA THR A 57 -0.88 7.73 10.95
C THR A 57 -1.25 6.59 10.01
N TRP A 58 -2.33 5.87 10.35
CA TRP A 58 -2.79 4.70 9.62
C TRP A 58 -4.09 5.01 8.89
N ILE A 59 -4.18 4.59 7.62
CA ILE A 59 -5.43 4.57 6.87
C ILE A 59 -5.74 3.14 6.40
N ARG A 60 -7.02 2.85 6.18
CA ARG A 60 -7.49 1.53 5.80
C ARG A 60 -7.40 1.35 4.28
N GLY A 61 -6.79 0.26 3.83
CA GLY A 61 -6.89 -0.21 2.45
C GLY A 61 -8.06 -1.18 2.24
N ASN A 62 -8.23 -1.62 1.00
CA ASN A 62 -9.21 -2.65 0.68
C ASN A 62 -8.86 -4.00 1.33
N GLY A 63 -7.58 -4.31 1.50
CA GLY A 63 -7.14 -5.52 2.17
C GLY A 63 -7.67 -5.63 3.59
N GLU A 64 -7.57 -4.57 4.38
CA GLU A 64 -8.11 -4.54 5.74
C GLU A 64 -9.65 -4.58 5.74
N ARG A 65 -10.31 -3.90 4.81
CA ARG A 65 -11.76 -3.95 4.68
C ARG A 65 -12.25 -5.35 4.33
N TRP A 66 -11.61 -6.03 3.42
CA TRP A 66 -12.01 -7.37 2.96
C TRP A 66 -11.91 -8.45 4.04
N LEU A 67 -11.16 -8.23 5.12
CA LEU A 67 -11.18 -9.12 6.28
C LEU A 67 -12.56 -9.20 6.96
N ARG A 68 -13.41 -8.18 6.78
CA ARG A 68 -14.80 -8.13 7.29
C ARG A 68 -15.86 -8.17 6.21
N GLU A 69 -15.58 -7.53 5.08
CA GLU A 69 -16.48 -7.36 3.94
C GLU A 69 -15.82 -7.96 2.69
N PRO A 70 -15.76 -9.29 2.56
CA PRO A 70 -15.09 -9.92 1.42
C PRO A 70 -15.74 -9.50 0.09
N PRO A 71 -14.96 -9.38 -0.99
CA PRO A 71 -15.45 -8.94 -2.29
C PRO A 71 -16.25 -10.06 -2.98
N LEU A 72 -17.57 -10.09 -2.79
CA LEU A 72 -18.46 -11.15 -3.29
C LEU A 72 -18.51 -11.25 -4.82
N ASP A 73 -18.10 -10.22 -5.52
CA ASP A 73 -17.98 -10.15 -6.98
C ASP A 73 -16.63 -10.68 -7.52
N ARG A 74 -15.71 -11.03 -6.62
CA ARG A 74 -14.37 -11.56 -6.94
C ARG A 74 -14.09 -12.87 -6.20
N PRO A 75 -14.68 -13.98 -6.62
CA PRO A 75 -14.61 -15.24 -5.88
C PRO A 75 -13.19 -15.76 -5.69
N GLU A 76 -12.28 -15.51 -6.63
CA GLU A 76 -10.85 -15.88 -6.53
C GLU A 76 -10.11 -15.11 -5.42
N VAL A 77 -10.49 -13.86 -5.19
CA VAL A 77 -9.95 -13.02 -4.10
C VAL A 77 -10.59 -13.43 -2.78
N MET A 78 -11.90 -13.66 -2.79
CA MET A 78 -12.69 -14.03 -1.62
C MET A 78 -12.14 -15.32 -0.95
N GLU A 79 -11.88 -16.38 -1.73
CA GLU A 79 -11.34 -17.64 -1.21
C GLU A 79 -10.01 -17.43 -0.49
N THR A 80 -9.14 -16.61 -1.06
CA THR A 80 -7.85 -16.27 -0.44
C THR A 80 -8.06 -15.53 0.89
N TYR A 81 -8.92 -14.52 0.92
CA TYR A 81 -9.18 -13.74 2.14
C TYR A 81 -9.88 -14.54 3.23
N GLU A 82 -10.76 -15.47 2.91
CA GLU A 82 -11.39 -16.37 3.89
C GLU A 82 -10.35 -17.21 4.65
N VAL A 83 -9.34 -17.73 3.94
CA VAL A 83 -8.24 -18.47 4.56
C VAL A 83 -7.46 -17.57 5.52
N PHE A 84 -7.05 -16.38 5.08
CA PHE A 84 -6.27 -15.45 5.91
C PHE A 84 -7.08 -14.84 7.05
N ARG A 85 -8.37 -14.58 6.84
CA ARG A 85 -9.28 -14.12 7.91
C ARG A 85 -9.28 -15.08 9.09
N GLY A 86 -9.23 -16.38 8.84
CA GLY A 86 -9.18 -17.43 9.87
C GLY A 86 -7.89 -17.42 10.70
N SER A 87 -6.84 -16.73 10.24
CA SER A 87 -5.56 -16.62 10.97
C SER A 87 -5.52 -15.45 11.96
N TYR A 88 -6.48 -14.51 11.89
CA TYR A 88 -6.55 -13.35 12.78
C TYR A 88 -7.64 -13.50 13.82
N ASP A 89 -7.40 -13.00 15.03
CA ASP A 89 -8.45 -12.83 16.01
C ASP A 89 -9.39 -11.68 15.65
N ASP A 90 -10.59 -11.70 16.25
CA ASP A 90 -11.61 -10.69 15.94
C ASP A 90 -11.22 -9.29 16.40
N GLU A 91 -10.42 -9.15 17.45
CA GLU A 91 -9.97 -7.85 17.97
C GLU A 91 -9.04 -7.17 16.96
N LEU A 92 -8.09 -7.93 16.38
CA LEU A 92 -7.20 -7.41 15.34
C LEU A 92 -7.96 -7.02 14.07
N VAL A 93 -8.91 -7.87 13.65
CA VAL A 93 -9.75 -7.56 12.48
C VAL A 93 -10.58 -6.31 12.71
N ASP A 94 -11.17 -6.16 13.90
CA ASP A 94 -11.96 -4.98 14.27
C ASP A 94 -11.11 -3.72 14.29
N TRP A 95 -9.89 -3.80 14.81
CA TRP A 95 -8.96 -2.69 14.80
C TRP A 95 -8.56 -2.29 13.37
N LEU A 96 -8.19 -3.24 12.52
CA LEU A 96 -7.84 -2.99 11.11
C LEU A 96 -9.02 -2.39 10.33
N TYR A 97 -10.23 -2.97 10.50
CA TYR A 97 -11.44 -2.47 9.86
C TYR A 97 -11.83 -1.07 10.35
N GLY A 98 -11.56 -0.75 11.61
CA GLY A 98 -11.86 0.54 12.25
C GLY A 98 -10.89 1.67 11.89
N LEU A 99 -9.83 1.41 11.13
CA LEU A 99 -8.90 2.45 10.69
C LEU A 99 -9.63 3.49 9.81
N ALA A 100 -9.16 4.74 9.86
CA ALA A 100 -9.68 5.81 9.03
C ALA A 100 -9.50 5.48 7.53
N THR A 101 -10.43 5.90 6.68
CA THR A 101 -10.34 5.69 5.22
C THR A 101 -9.50 6.74 4.52
N GLN A 102 -9.20 7.85 5.20
CA GLN A 102 -8.37 8.94 4.71
C GLN A 102 -7.72 9.68 5.87
N ALA A 103 -6.65 10.40 5.57
CA ALA A 103 -5.98 11.29 6.51
C ALA A 103 -5.58 12.61 5.84
N GLU A 104 -5.50 13.69 6.63
CA GLU A 104 -4.92 14.95 6.18
C GLU A 104 -3.69 15.27 7.01
N LEU A 105 -2.54 15.39 6.37
CA LEU A 105 -1.27 15.75 6.99
C LEU A 105 -0.56 16.80 6.12
N ASP A 106 -0.08 17.84 6.73
CA ASP A 106 0.74 18.89 6.08
C ASP A 106 0.08 19.49 4.81
N GLY A 107 -1.27 19.59 4.79
CA GLY A 107 -2.04 20.11 3.67
C GLY A 107 -2.33 19.09 2.54
N ASN A 108 -1.77 17.89 2.60
CA ASN A 108 -2.00 16.82 1.65
C ASN A 108 -3.13 15.91 2.11
N LEU A 109 -3.89 15.36 1.17
CA LEU A 109 -4.91 14.33 1.41
C LEU A 109 -4.32 12.96 1.07
N TYR A 110 -4.43 12.02 2.01
CA TYR A 110 -3.98 10.64 1.87
C TYR A 110 -5.19 9.71 1.87
N VAL A 111 -5.29 8.87 0.87
CA VAL A 111 -6.34 7.86 0.67
C VAL A 111 -5.71 6.55 0.22
N HIS A 112 -6.42 5.40 0.28
CA HIS A 112 -5.83 4.17 -0.24
C HIS A 112 -5.89 4.12 -1.78
N GLY A 113 -7.07 4.12 -2.40
CA GLY A 113 -7.21 4.10 -3.87
C GLY A 113 -7.48 5.48 -4.46
N SER A 114 -8.59 6.09 -4.03
CA SER A 114 -9.01 7.44 -4.42
C SER A 114 -9.90 8.05 -3.32
N PRO A 115 -10.20 9.35 -3.35
CA PRO A 115 -11.20 9.95 -2.46
C PRO A 115 -12.58 9.30 -2.53
N LEU A 116 -12.90 8.67 -3.66
CA LEU A 116 -14.18 8.00 -3.90
C LEU A 116 -14.19 6.53 -3.45
N SER A 117 -13.06 5.81 -3.60
CA SER A 117 -13.02 4.35 -3.52
C SER A 117 -11.67 3.83 -3.06
N ASP A 118 -11.66 2.74 -2.28
CA ASP A 118 -10.44 2.03 -1.91
C ASP A 118 -9.98 0.97 -2.93
N VAL A 119 -10.77 0.75 -4.01
CA VAL A 119 -10.45 -0.19 -5.11
C VAL A 119 -10.42 0.45 -6.50
N GLU A 120 -10.71 1.73 -6.58
CA GLU A 120 -10.55 2.50 -7.82
C GLU A 120 -9.46 3.55 -7.57
N SER A 121 -8.47 3.60 -8.44
CA SER A 121 -7.29 4.44 -8.28
C SER A 121 -6.95 5.18 -9.57
N PHE A 122 -6.12 6.21 -9.46
CA PHE A 122 -5.60 6.92 -10.62
C PHE A 122 -4.46 6.12 -11.29
N HIS A 123 -4.25 6.37 -12.58
CA HIS A 123 -3.20 5.75 -13.39
C HIS A 123 -2.12 6.76 -13.80
N PRO A 124 -0.94 6.31 -14.25
CA PRO A 124 0.11 7.20 -14.77
C PRO A 124 -0.38 8.10 -15.89
N GLU A 125 -1.18 7.57 -16.82
CA GLU A 125 -1.84 8.35 -17.84
C GLU A 125 -3.16 8.91 -17.32
N ARG A 126 -3.47 10.13 -17.76
CA ARG A 126 -4.76 10.76 -17.45
C ARG A 126 -5.91 9.99 -18.11
N THR A 127 -6.98 9.80 -17.33
CA THR A 127 -8.21 9.16 -17.78
C THR A 127 -9.43 10.07 -17.61
N ASP A 128 -10.52 9.75 -18.27
CA ASP A 128 -11.80 10.48 -18.12
C ASP A 128 -12.42 10.28 -16.71
N ASP A 129 -11.99 9.25 -15.98
CA ASP A 129 -12.46 8.97 -14.62
C ASP A 129 -11.77 9.84 -13.55
N ASP A 130 -10.65 10.48 -13.83
CA ASP A 130 -9.88 11.24 -12.85
C ASP A 130 -10.74 12.26 -12.09
N GLU A 131 -11.62 13.00 -12.78
CA GLU A 131 -12.49 14.00 -12.15
C GLU A 131 -13.51 13.33 -11.19
N ARG A 132 -14.08 12.21 -11.60
CA ARG A 132 -15.03 11.43 -10.78
C ARG A 132 -14.36 10.89 -9.52
N LEU A 133 -13.16 10.33 -9.67
CA LEU A 133 -12.39 9.72 -8.58
C LEU A 133 -11.97 10.74 -7.52
N LEU A 134 -11.76 12.00 -7.89
CA LEU A 134 -11.45 13.07 -6.94
C LEU A 134 -12.62 13.41 -6.01
N ALA A 135 -13.86 13.05 -6.34
CA ALA A 135 -15.04 13.28 -5.52
C ALA A 135 -15.20 14.76 -5.05
N GLY A 136 -14.82 15.73 -5.89
CA GLY A 136 -14.87 17.15 -5.60
C GLY A 136 -13.65 17.72 -4.87
N VAL A 137 -12.60 16.96 -4.68
CA VAL A 137 -11.31 17.46 -4.16
C VAL A 137 -10.64 18.34 -5.22
N HIS A 138 -10.12 19.50 -4.82
CA HIS A 138 -9.47 20.46 -5.68
C HIS A 138 -8.32 21.20 -4.97
N ASP A 139 -7.42 21.82 -5.74
CA ASP A 139 -6.34 22.72 -5.28
C ASP A 139 -5.46 22.14 -4.16
N ARG A 140 -5.16 20.82 -4.22
CA ARG A 140 -4.29 20.15 -3.24
C ARG A 140 -3.63 18.90 -3.80
N THR A 141 -2.62 18.41 -3.08
CA THR A 141 -2.02 17.11 -3.39
C THR A 141 -2.89 15.97 -2.84
N VAL A 142 -3.15 14.96 -3.67
CA VAL A 142 -3.78 13.69 -3.29
C VAL A 142 -2.73 12.59 -3.41
N VAL A 143 -2.45 11.91 -2.30
CA VAL A 143 -1.50 10.81 -2.20
C VAL A 143 -2.28 9.50 -2.05
N PHE A 144 -1.95 8.50 -2.85
CA PHE A 144 -2.71 7.26 -2.94
C PHE A 144 -1.84 6.08 -3.36
N GLY A 145 -2.32 4.85 -3.18
CA GLY A 145 -1.66 3.58 -3.56
C GLY A 145 -2.53 2.74 -4.48
N HIS A 146 -2.77 1.48 -4.08
CA HIS A 146 -3.65 0.48 -4.68
C HIS A 146 -3.23 -0.02 -6.08
N SER A 147 -2.84 0.87 -7.00
CA SER A 147 -2.37 0.47 -8.35
C SER A 147 -0.95 -0.08 -8.36
N HIS A 148 -0.20 0.06 -7.27
CA HIS A 148 1.20 -0.36 -7.10
C HIS A 148 2.18 0.26 -8.11
N GLN A 149 1.78 1.32 -8.82
CA GLN A 149 2.57 2.01 -9.81
C GLN A 149 3.09 3.34 -9.24
N GLN A 150 4.40 3.51 -9.18
CA GLN A 150 4.98 4.74 -8.66
C GLN A 150 4.95 5.84 -9.71
N PHE A 151 4.25 6.95 -9.43
CA PHE A 151 4.24 8.11 -10.31
C PHE A 151 3.80 9.39 -9.59
N ARG A 152 4.07 10.54 -10.22
CA ARG A 152 3.50 11.83 -9.87
C ARG A 152 3.08 12.55 -11.15
N ARG A 153 1.90 13.13 -11.16
CA ARG A 153 1.41 13.94 -12.28
C ARG A 153 0.35 14.97 -11.85
N PRO A 154 0.18 16.05 -12.63
CA PRO A 154 -0.98 16.92 -12.45
C PRO A 154 -2.29 16.14 -12.65
N GLY A 155 -3.24 16.39 -11.75
CA GLY A 155 -4.63 15.94 -11.85
C GLY A 155 -5.55 17.05 -12.38
N PRO A 156 -6.84 16.77 -12.54
CA PRO A 156 -7.84 17.82 -12.80
C PRO A 156 -8.03 18.72 -11.56
N SER A 157 -8.76 19.82 -11.75
CA SER A 157 -9.18 20.73 -10.67
C SER A 157 -8.04 21.27 -9.79
N GLY A 158 -6.85 21.51 -10.38
CA GLY A 158 -5.68 22.03 -9.66
C GLY A 158 -5.02 21.04 -8.71
N THR A 159 -5.35 19.74 -8.79
CA THR A 159 -4.73 18.73 -7.93
C THR A 159 -3.37 18.27 -8.45
N ASP A 160 -2.53 17.78 -7.54
CA ASP A 160 -1.31 17.04 -7.82
C ASP A 160 -1.49 15.61 -7.33
N LEU A 161 -1.35 14.63 -8.22
CA LEU A 161 -1.59 13.21 -7.94
C LEU A 161 -0.25 12.52 -7.71
N VAL A 162 -0.07 11.94 -6.51
CA VAL A 162 1.17 11.28 -6.10
C VAL A 162 0.86 9.84 -5.69
N ASN A 163 1.44 8.88 -6.39
CA ASN A 163 1.44 7.48 -5.98
C ASN A 163 2.86 7.07 -5.57
N PRO A 164 3.12 6.78 -4.30
CA PRO A 164 4.42 6.28 -3.84
C PRO A 164 4.81 4.92 -4.40
N GLY A 165 3.89 4.22 -5.05
CA GLY A 165 4.04 2.83 -5.46
C GLY A 165 3.81 1.86 -4.30
N SER A 166 4.20 0.62 -4.46
CA SER A 166 4.07 -0.44 -3.46
C SER A 166 5.41 -0.78 -2.83
N VAL A 167 5.45 -0.87 -1.50
CA VAL A 167 6.62 -1.39 -0.78
C VAL A 167 6.81 -2.86 -1.08
N GLY A 168 5.73 -3.63 -1.05
CA GLY A 168 5.80 -5.10 -1.09
C GLY A 168 5.65 -5.74 -2.45
N MET A 169 4.97 -5.08 -3.38
CA MET A 169 4.59 -5.68 -4.67
C MET A 169 4.49 -4.62 -5.78
N PRO A 170 5.59 -3.96 -6.18
CA PRO A 170 5.58 -2.99 -7.28
C PRO A 170 5.10 -3.62 -8.58
N LEU A 171 4.36 -2.85 -9.41
CA LEU A 171 3.78 -3.30 -10.68
C LEU A 171 4.05 -2.31 -11.83
N ASP A 172 5.19 -1.66 -11.81
CA ASP A 172 5.60 -0.67 -12.81
C ASP A 172 6.90 -1.05 -13.55
N GLY A 173 7.26 -2.33 -13.50
CA GLY A 173 8.44 -2.89 -14.16
C GLY A 173 9.74 -2.78 -13.36
N ASP A 174 9.69 -2.22 -12.14
CA ASP A 174 10.83 -2.12 -11.23
C ASP A 174 10.56 -2.97 -9.98
N THR A 175 11.41 -3.96 -9.70
CA THR A 175 11.25 -4.88 -8.57
C THR A 175 11.65 -4.29 -7.21
N ARG A 176 12.28 -3.11 -7.19
CA ARG A 176 12.69 -2.44 -5.95
C ARG A 176 11.46 -1.93 -5.19
N ALA A 177 11.47 -2.04 -3.87
CA ALA A 177 10.43 -1.49 -3.01
C ALA A 177 10.23 0.01 -3.27
N ALA A 178 8.98 0.41 -3.51
CA ALA A 178 8.63 1.79 -3.81
C ALA A 178 7.98 2.46 -2.60
N TRP A 179 8.40 3.69 -2.30
CA TRP A 179 7.91 4.50 -1.20
C TRP A 179 8.18 5.99 -1.46
N ALA A 180 7.82 6.86 -0.55
CA ALA A 180 8.14 8.28 -0.67
C ALA A 180 8.53 8.89 0.67
N THR A 181 9.19 10.05 0.59
CA THR A 181 9.34 10.98 1.71
C THR A 181 8.69 12.31 1.38
N TRP A 182 8.27 13.04 2.44
CA TRP A 182 7.79 14.41 2.32
C TRP A 182 8.47 15.31 3.35
N ASP A 183 9.02 16.42 2.84
CA ASP A 183 9.62 17.51 3.63
C ASP A 183 9.40 18.84 2.90
N GLY A 184 8.11 19.20 2.73
CA GLY A 184 7.70 20.34 1.92
C GLY A 184 7.45 20.02 0.45
N ASP A 185 8.02 18.93 -0.08
CA ASP A 185 7.70 18.31 -1.39
C ASP A 185 7.85 16.79 -1.30
N PHE A 186 7.23 16.05 -2.23
CA PHE A 186 7.36 14.59 -2.32
C PHE A 186 8.60 14.19 -3.10
N GLU A 187 9.39 13.29 -2.51
CA GLU A 187 10.47 12.59 -3.19
C GLU A 187 10.11 11.10 -3.30
N LEU A 188 9.92 10.62 -4.52
CA LEU A 188 9.66 9.21 -4.82
C LEU A 188 10.96 8.41 -4.73
N ARG A 189 10.94 7.29 -3.98
CA ARG A 189 12.13 6.51 -3.62
C ARG A 189 12.00 5.06 -4.04
N ARG A 190 13.14 4.42 -4.25
CA ARG A 190 13.26 2.99 -4.54
C ARG A 190 14.37 2.38 -3.69
N THR A 191 14.05 1.27 -3.05
CA THR A 191 14.97 0.54 -2.16
C THR A 191 15.18 -0.88 -2.68
N GLU A 192 16.43 -1.30 -2.88
CA GLU A 192 16.79 -2.68 -3.19
C GLU A 192 16.60 -3.57 -1.96
N TYR A 193 16.04 -4.76 -2.16
CA TYR A 193 15.84 -5.75 -1.11
C TYR A 193 16.07 -7.17 -1.63
N ASP A 194 16.03 -8.17 -0.77
CA ASP A 194 16.17 -9.58 -1.14
C ASP A 194 14.87 -10.10 -1.78
N VAL A 195 14.71 -9.84 -3.08
CA VAL A 195 13.58 -10.30 -3.90
C VAL A 195 13.47 -11.82 -3.88
N ALA A 196 14.60 -12.55 -3.88
CA ALA A 196 14.59 -14.01 -3.89
C ALA A 196 14.00 -14.57 -2.58
N ARG A 197 14.32 -13.96 -1.42
CA ARG A 197 13.71 -14.31 -0.13
C ARG A 197 12.20 -14.04 -0.13
N ALA A 198 11.77 -12.90 -0.67
CA ALA A 198 10.35 -12.58 -0.77
C ALA A 198 9.61 -13.59 -1.65
N VAL A 199 10.10 -13.84 -2.86
CA VAL A 199 9.54 -14.83 -3.80
C VAL A 199 9.43 -16.22 -3.16
N ALA A 200 10.48 -16.68 -2.48
CA ALA A 200 10.45 -17.97 -1.77
C ALA A 200 9.39 -18.00 -0.66
N GLY A 201 9.23 -16.91 0.07
CA GLY A 201 8.19 -16.76 1.10
C GLY A 201 6.79 -16.89 0.52
N TYR A 202 6.48 -16.13 -0.53
CA TYR A 202 5.16 -16.22 -1.17
C TYR A 202 4.88 -17.59 -1.78
N ARG A 203 5.85 -18.21 -2.45
CA ARG A 203 5.71 -19.59 -2.95
C ARG A 203 5.46 -20.61 -1.83
N SER A 204 6.02 -20.39 -0.64
CA SER A 204 5.80 -21.30 0.50
C SER A 204 4.37 -21.28 1.04
N MET A 205 3.57 -20.27 0.71
CA MET A 205 2.14 -20.23 1.04
C MET A 205 1.36 -21.30 0.27
N GLY A 206 1.86 -21.71 -0.90
CA GLY A 206 1.17 -22.64 -1.79
C GLY A 206 -0.06 -22.05 -2.47
N GLY A 207 -0.74 -22.89 -3.27
CA GLY A 207 -1.92 -22.47 -4.02
C GLY A 207 -1.63 -21.47 -5.14
N ASP A 208 -2.69 -21.10 -5.87
CA ASP A 208 -2.57 -20.22 -7.03
C ASP A 208 -2.16 -18.79 -6.61
N PHE A 209 -2.62 -18.33 -5.44
CA PHE A 209 -2.28 -16.99 -4.96
C PHE A 209 -0.78 -16.86 -4.63
N GLY A 210 -0.18 -17.85 -3.98
CA GLY A 210 1.24 -17.82 -3.63
C GLY A 210 2.14 -17.72 -4.87
N GLU A 211 1.84 -18.48 -5.91
CA GLU A 211 2.56 -18.41 -7.19
C GLU A 211 2.30 -17.11 -7.94
N PHE A 212 1.06 -16.62 -7.96
CA PHE A 212 0.69 -15.35 -8.58
C PHE A 212 1.43 -14.17 -7.94
N ALA A 213 1.40 -14.07 -6.62
CA ALA A 213 2.08 -12.99 -5.89
C ALA A 213 3.62 -13.08 -6.05
N ALA A 214 4.18 -14.29 -5.97
CA ALA A 214 5.61 -14.51 -6.21
C ALA A 214 6.04 -14.07 -7.61
N HIS A 215 5.21 -14.36 -8.64
CA HIS A 215 5.48 -13.95 -10.02
C HIS A 215 5.50 -12.42 -10.19
N ARG A 216 4.54 -11.73 -9.60
CA ARG A 216 4.49 -10.25 -9.59
C ARG A 216 5.74 -9.65 -8.94
N ILE A 217 6.14 -10.16 -7.78
CA ILE A 217 7.32 -9.67 -7.05
C ILE A 217 8.61 -9.93 -7.85
N GLU A 218 8.71 -11.09 -8.49
CA GLU A 218 9.88 -11.47 -9.30
C GLU A 218 10.07 -10.58 -10.53
N ARG A 219 8.99 -10.06 -11.10
CA ARG A 219 8.99 -9.27 -12.34
C ARG A 219 8.71 -7.78 -12.16
N GLY A 220 8.11 -7.38 -11.04
CA GLY A 220 7.61 -6.03 -10.88
C GLY A 220 6.43 -5.69 -11.80
N SER A 221 5.70 -6.71 -12.26
CA SER A 221 4.58 -6.56 -13.22
C SER A 221 3.57 -7.70 -13.11
N ASP A 222 2.41 -7.50 -13.71
CA ASP A 222 1.39 -8.54 -13.91
C ASP A 222 1.85 -9.64 -14.89
#